data_62e6039a7e519f9195d8dc39a338efa7
#
_entry.id   62e6039a7e519f9195d8dc39a338efa7
#
_cell.length_a   1.000
_cell.length_b   1.000
_cell.length_c   1.000
_cell.angle_alpha   90.00
_cell.angle_beta   90.00
_cell.angle_gamma   90.00
#
_symmetry.space_group_name_H-M   'P 1'
#
loop_
_entity.id
_entity.type
_entity.pdbx_description
1 polymer ?
#
loop_
_entity_poly.entity_id
_entity_poly.type
_entity_poly.pdbx_seq_one_letter_code
_entity_poly.pdbx_strand_id
1 'polypeptide(L)'
;MNYLEIEKVVGREILDSRGNPTVEAEITLVDGTVARGTAPSGASTGEFEALELRDGDKERYLGKGVTKAVENINTSINDTISGMDASDIYAIDKAMIKADGTKDKSNFGANAILAVSIACCRAAATSLDIPLYRFLGGISGNRMPV
;
A
#
# COMPACT_ATOMS: atom_id res chain seq x y z
N MET A 1 -19.12 18.23 -2.37
CA MET A 1 -17.85 17.87 -1.71
C MET A 1 -17.34 16.67 -2.47
N ASN A 2 -16.20 16.77 -3.16
CA ASN A 2 -15.63 15.61 -3.88
C ASN A 2 -15.00 14.68 -2.85
N TYR A 3 -15.81 13.83 -2.27
CA TYR A 3 -15.39 12.79 -1.36
C TYR A 3 -14.90 11.60 -2.17
N LEU A 4 -13.60 11.33 -2.10
CA LEU A 4 -12.96 10.23 -2.82
C LEU A 4 -13.01 8.96 -1.96
N GLU A 5 -14.20 8.44 -1.77
CA GLU A 5 -14.44 7.30 -0.90
C GLU A 5 -13.86 6.01 -1.48
N ILE A 6 -13.15 5.27 -0.64
CA ILE A 6 -12.64 3.94 -0.96
C ILE A 6 -13.79 2.94 -0.89
N GLU A 7 -14.14 2.34 -2.03
CA GLU A 7 -15.14 1.29 -2.11
C GLU A 7 -14.55 -0.05 -1.64
N LYS A 8 -13.35 -0.38 -2.11
CA LYS A 8 -12.67 -1.62 -1.74
C LYS A 8 -11.16 -1.58 -1.99
N VAL A 9 -10.48 -2.48 -1.31
CA VAL A 9 -9.05 -2.76 -1.48
C VAL A 9 -8.85 -4.24 -1.81
N VAL A 10 -8.04 -4.53 -2.82
CA VAL A 10 -7.69 -5.91 -3.22
C VAL A 10 -6.18 -6.07 -3.26
N GLY A 11 -5.65 -7.03 -2.50
CA GLY A 11 -4.25 -7.42 -2.52
C GLY A 11 -3.98 -8.57 -3.47
N ARG A 12 -2.80 -8.57 -4.09
CA ARG A 12 -2.29 -9.67 -4.93
C ARG A 12 -0.81 -9.91 -4.66
N GLU A 13 -0.39 -11.16 -4.78
CA GLU A 13 1.01 -11.49 -4.92
C GLU A 13 1.39 -11.39 -6.39
N ILE A 14 2.43 -10.62 -6.69
CA ILE A 14 3.00 -10.51 -8.03
C ILE A 14 4.50 -10.82 -7.96
N LEU A 15 5.19 -10.91 -9.09
CA LEU A 15 6.63 -11.13 -9.14
C LEU A 15 7.34 -9.83 -9.52
N ASP A 16 8.45 -9.55 -8.83
CA ASP A 16 9.35 -8.46 -9.18
C ASP A 16 10.23 -8.82 -10.39
N SER A 17 11.08 -7.89 -10.84
CA SER A 17 11.98 -8.09 -11.98
C SER A 17 13.02 -9.20 -11.78
N ARG A 18 13.21 -9.67 -10.54
CA ARG A 18 14.11 -10.77 -10.17
C ARG A 18 13.37 -12.10 -9.97
N GLY A 19 12.05 -12.12 -10.21
CA GLY A 19 11.19 -13.27 -9.98
C GLY A 19 10.88 -13.56 -8.51
N ASN A 20 11.09 -12.60 -7.60
CA ASN A 20 10.69 -12.75 -6.21
C ASN A 20 9.26 -12.23 -5.99
N PRO A 21 8.47 -12.90 -5.12
CA PRO A 21 7.16 -12.40 -4.74
C PRO A 21 7.21 -11.01 -4.12
N THR A 22 6.27 -10.16 -4.52
CA THR A 22 6.02 -8.85 -3.91
C THR A 22 4.53 -8.56 -3.83
N VAL A 23 4.14 -7.58 -3.03
CA VAL A 23 2.75 -7.21 -2.78
C VAL A 23 2.31 -6.13 -3.75
N GLU A 24 1.16 -6.34 -4.40
CA GLU A 24 0.41 -5.32 -5.10
C GLU A 24 -0.92 -5.10 -4.40
N ALA A 25 -1.31 -3.86 -4.17
CA ALA A 25 -2.64 -3.46 -3.75
C ALA A 25 -3.35 -2.71 -4.88
N GLU A 26 -4.64 -2.96 -5.05
CA GLU A 26 -5.52 -2.22 -5.96
C GLU A 26 -6.64 -1.56 -5.14
N ILE A 27 -6.81 -0.26 -5.34
CA ILE A 27 -7.89 0.53 -4.74
C ILE A 27 -8.94 0.80 -5.81
N THR A 28 -10.20 0.60 -5.45
CA THR A 28 -11.36 1.08 -6.23
C THR A 28 -12.07 2.15 -5.42
N LEU A 29 -12.30 3.31 -6.04
CA LEU A 29 -13.09 4.40 -5.46
C LEU A 29 -14.55 4.32 -5.93
N VAL A 30 -15.47 4.95 -5.19
CA VAL A 30 -16.91 4.97 -5.52
C VAL A 30 -17.21 5.69 -6.84
N ASP A 31 -16.31 6.55 -7.34
CA ASP A 31 -16.41 7.17 -8.66
C ASP A 31 -15.99 6.24 -9.82
N GLY A 32 -15.58 5.01 -9.51
CA GLY A 32 -15.10 4.02 -10.47
C GLY A 32 -13.60 4.11 -10.78
N THR A 33 -12.87 5.04 -10.18
CA THR A 33 -11.41 5.13 -10.34
C THR A 33 -10.74 3.89 -9.74
N VAL A 34 -9.81 3.31 -10.49
CA VAL A 34 -9.00 2.16 -10.04
C VAL A 34 -7.52 2.52 -10.14
N ALA A 35 -6.76 2.27 -9.08
CA ALA A 35 -5.32 2.47 -9.10
C ALA A 35 -4.59 1.39 -8.29
N ARG A 36 -3.30 1.19 -8.62
CA ARG A 36 -2.46 0.15 -8.02
C ARG A 36 -1.21 0.72 -7.37
N GLY A 37 -0.80 0.09 -6.29
CA GLY A 37 0.46 0.34 -5.61
C GLY A 37 1.21 -0.97 -5.38
N THR A 38 2.51 -0.95 -5.55
CA THR A 38 3.38 -2.11 -5.31
C THR A 38 4.44 -1.76 -4.30
N ALA A 39 4.84 -2.73 -3.47
CA ALA A 39 5.87 -2.55 -2.46
C ALA A 39 7.05 -3.49 -2.74
N PRO A 40 7.97 -3.12 -3.67
CA PRO A 40 9.13 -3.95 -3.98
C PRO A 40 10.11 -3.98 -2.82
N SER A 41 10.74 -5.13 -2.62
CA SER A 41 11.79 -5.28 -1.60
C SER A 41 13.11 -4.64 -2.04
N GLY A 42 13.79 -4.01 -1.08
CA GLY A 42 15.20 -3.67 -1.21
C GLY A 42 16.12 -4.91 -1.24
N ALA A 43 17.40 -4.68 -1.58
CA ALA A 43 18.41 -5.73 -1.57
C ALA A 43 19.05 -5.93 -0.18
N SER A 44 18.96 -4.95 0.70
CA SER A 44 19.45 -4.95 2.07
C SER A 44 18.36 -4.49 3.03
N THR A 45 18.45 -4.92 4.29
CA THR A 45 17.56 -4.48 5.37
C THR A 45 18.37 -3.71 6.41
N GLY A 46 17.82 -2.59 6.88
CA GLY A 46 18.37 -1.82 7.99
C GLY A 46 17.83 -2.30 9.34
N GLU A 47 18.59 -2.08 10.40
CA GLU A 47 18.22 -2.48 11.77
C GLU A 47 16.92 -1.82 12.25
N PHE A 48 16.59 -0.64 11.74
CA PHE A 48 15.44 0.16 12.15
C PHE A 48 14.29 0.15 11.13
N GLU A 49 14.37 -0.66 10.09
CA GLU A 49 13.29 -0.79 9.11
C GLU A 49 12.07 -1.50 9.71
N ALA A 50 10.89 -1.11 9.26
CA ALA A 50 9.67 -1.83 9.57
C ALA A 50 9.69 -3.22 8.89
N LEU A 51 9.00 -4.18 9.49
CA LEU A 51 9.04 -5.58 9.06
C LEU A 51 8.36 -5.78 7.70
N GLU A 52 9.10 -6.29 6.74
CA GLU A 52 8.53 -6.86 5.53
C GLU A 52 7.98 -8.26 5.83
N LEU A 53 6.65 -8.43 5.78
CA LEU A 53 6.02 -9.71 6.11
C LEU A 53 6.20 -10.71 4.97
N ARG A 54 6.92 -11.80 5.27
CA ARG A 54 7.13 -12.95 4.40
C ARG A 54 6.53 -14.20 5.02
N ASP A 55 6.08 -15.14 4.17
CA ASP A 55 5.39 -16.35 4.62
C ASP A 55 6.30 -17.30 5.39
N GLY A 56 7.60 -17.35 5.03
CA GLY A 56 8.59 -18.24 5.64
C GLY A 56 8.47 -19.70 5.21
N ASP A 57 7.51 -20.03 4.35
CA ASP A 57 7.33 -21.39 3.80
C ASP A 57 8.40 -21.69 2.76
N LYS A 58 9.36 -22.54 3.09
CA LYS A 58 10.50 -22.88 2.23
C LYS A 58 10.10 -23.65 0.97
N GLU A 59 8.96 -24.33 0.98
CA GLU A 59 8.43 -25.06 -0.18
C GLU A 59 7.90 -24.11 -1.26
N ARG A 60 7.64 -22.84 -0.87
CA ARG A 60 7.10 -21.83 -1.76
C ARG A 60 8.03 -20.62 -1.82
N TYR A 61 8.61 -20.37 -3.00
CA TYR A 61 9.56 -19.26 -3.26
C TYR A 61 10.70 -19.18 -2.22
N LEU A 62 11.17 -20.31 -1.69
CA LEU A 62 12.23 -20.38 -0.67
C LEU A 62 11.92 -19.53 0.58
N GLY A 63 10.65 -19.45 0.98
CA GLY A 63 10.20 -18.66 2.12
C GLY A 63 9.84 -17.21 1.81
N LYS A 64 10.02 -16.77 0.57
CA LYS A 64 9.81 -15.35 0.18
C LYS A 64 8.37 -15.03 -0.22
N GLY A 65 7.42 -15.97 -0.16
CA GLY A 65 6.01 -15.72 -0.42
C GLY A 65 5.45 -14.58 0.41
N VAL A 66 4.39 -13.92 -0.07
CA VAL A 66 3.75 -12.78 0.61
C VAL A 66 2.24 -12.97 0.77
N THR A 67 1.79 -14.23 0.78
CA THR A 67 0.35 -14.55 0.87
C THR A 67 -0.29 -14.05 2.15
N LYS A 68 0.42 -14.07 3.29
CA LYS A 68 -0.06 -13.51 4.56
C LYS A 68 -0.28 -12.00 4.48
N ALA A 69 0.65 -11.28 3.87
CA ALA A 69 0.51 -9.83 3.66
C ALA A 69 -0.66 -9.52 2.71
N VAL A 70 -0.84 -10.31 1.67
CA VAL A 70 -1.98 -10.22 0.74
C VAL A 70 -3.30 -10.49 1.44
N GLU A 71 -3.37 -11.52 2.30
CA GLU A 71 -4.56 -11.82 3.09
C GLU A 71 -4.92 -10.66 4.04
N ASN A 72 -3.93 -10.05 4.69
CA ASN A 72 -4.13 -8.87 5.53
C ASN A 72 -4.73 -7.70 4.75
N ILE A 73 -4.31 -7.49 3.48
CA ILE A 73 -4.90 -6.47 2.62
C ILE A 73 -6.36 -6.79 2.32
N ASN A 74 -6.65 -8.04 1.95
CA ASN A 74 -7.99 -8.48 1.52
C ASN A 74 -9.00 -8.55 2.67
N THR A 75 -8.54 -8.53 3.90
CA THR A 75 -9.38 -8.62 5.12
C THR A 75 -9.24 -7.37 5.97
N SER A 76 -8.33 -7.38 6.93
CA SER A 76 -8.22 -6.38 7.99
C SER A 76 -7.94 -4.97 7.46
N ILE A 77 -7.09 -4.80 6.44
CA ILE A 77 -6.81 -3.48 5.87
C ILE A 77 -8.03 -2.99 5.08
N ASN A 78 -8.62 -3.84 4.24
CA ASN A 78 -9.84 -3.49 3.52
C ASN A 78 -10.95 -3.02 4.49
N ASP A 79 -11.20 -3.77 5.57
CA ASP A 79 -12.21 -3.42 6.56
C ASP A 79 -11.88 -2.11 7.31
N THR A 80 -10.58 -1.82 7.49
CA THR A 80 -10.12 -0.63 8.22
C THR A 80 -10.32 0.65 7.42
N ILE A 81 -10.07 0.63 6.10
CA ILE A 81 -10.02 1.86 5.29
C ILE A 81 -11.17 2.01 4.28
N SER A 82 -12.02 0.99 4.08
CA SER A 82 -13.24 1.13 3.27
C SER A 82 -14.12 2.24 3.83
N GLY A 83 -14.66 3.09 2.96
CA GLY A 83 -15.43 4.27 3.33
C GLY A 83 -14.60 5.50 3.70
N MET A 84 -13.28 5.40 3.81
CA MET A 84 -12.39 6.55 4.04
C MET A 84 -12.15 7.33 2.76
N ASP A 85 -11.78 8.60 2.90
CA ASP A 85 -11.40 9.48 1.78
C ASP A 85 -9.96 9.19 1.35
N ALA A 86 -9.77 8.73 0.11
CA ALA A 86 -8.46 8.39 -0.44
C ALA A 86 -7.51 9.60 -0.55
N SER A 87 -8.01 10.83 -0.50
CA SER A 87 -7.17 12.04 -0.50
C SER A 87 -6.56 12.36 0.86
N ASP A 88 -7.11 11.84 1.96
CA ASP A 88 -6.53 11.98 3.29
C ASP A 88 -5.56 10.85 3.62
N ILE A 89 -4.38 10.89 2.98
CA ILE A 89 -3.33 9.87 3.12
C ILE A 89 -2.90 9.73 4.59
N TYR A 90 -2.83 10.83 5.33
CA TYR A 90 -2.42 10.81 6.73
C TYR A 90 -3.42 10.05 7.61
N ALA A 91 -4.71 10.23 7.37
CA ALA A 91 -5.75 9.49 8.10
C ALA A 91 -5.70 8.00 7.75
N ILE A 92 -5.55 7.65 6.46
CA ILE A 92 -5.43 6.27 5.98
C ILE A 92 -4.23 5.58 6.61
N ASP A 93 -3.04 6.18 6.51
CA ASP A 93 -1.82 5.60 7.07
C ASP A 93 -1.93 5.42 8.59
N LYS A 94 -2.46 6.41 9.30
CA LYS A 94 -2.72 6.31 10.74
C LYS A 94 -3.71 5.20 11.09
N ALA A 95 -4.77 5.02 10.30
CA ALA A 95 -5.75 3.96 10.52
C ALA A 95 -5.11 2.58 10.38
N MET A 96 -4.34 2.35 9.32
CA MET A 96 -3.63 1.09 9.11
C MET A 96 -2.58 0.82 10.20
N ILE A 97 -1.77 1.82 10.57
CA ILE A 97 -0.75 1.68 11.63
C ILE A 97 -1.41 1.39 12.99
N LYS A 98 -2.51 2.06 13.30
CA LYS A 98 -3.27 1.81 14.53
C LYS A 98 -3.88 0.42 14.57
N ALA A 99 -4.42 -0.06 13.44
CA ALA A 99 -5.00 -1.39 13.32
C ALA A 99 -3.94 -2.49 13.39
N ASP A 100 -2.74 -2.26 12.82
CA ASP A 100 -1.59 -3.14 12.99
C ASP A 100 -1.18 -3.28 14.46
N GLY A 101 -1.12 -2.18 15.18
CA GLY A 101 -0.91 -2.13 16.64
C GLY A 101 0.52 -2.45 17.08
N THR A 102 1.46 -2.76 16.17
CA THR A 102 2.85 -3.04 16.50
C THR A 102 3.78 -1.88 16.12
N LYS A 103 4.93 -1.79 16.77
CA LYS A 103 5.92 -0.74 16.50
C LYS A 103 6.54 -0.88 15.11
N ASP A 104 6.80 -2.11 14.70
CA ASP A 104 7.51 -2.48 13.47
C ASP A 104 6.58 -2.94 12.33
N LYS A 105 5.26 -2.81 12.51
CA LYS A 105 4.22 -3.23 11.53
C LYS A 105 4.24 -4.74 11.24
N SER A 106 4.58 -5.53 12.24
CA SER A 106 4.75 -6.99 12.08
C SER A 106 3.45 -7.77 11.94
N ASN A 107 2.29 -7.21 12.31
CA ASN A 107 1.00 -7.87 12.13
C ASN A 107 0.53 -7.83 10.68
N PHE A 108 0.49 -6.65 10.05
CA PHE A 108 0.06 -6.50 8.65
C PHE A 108 1.21 -6.68 7.66
N GLY A 109 2.40 -6.30 8.05
CA GLY A 109 3.57 -6.17 7.20
C GLY A 109 3.70 -4.77 6.60
N ALA A 110 4.92 -4.22 6.70
CA ALA A 110 5.20 -2.91 6.10
C ALA A 110 4.97 -2.89 4.59
N ASN A 111 5.22 -4.01 3.91
CA ASN A 111 4.94 -4.20 2.48
C ASN A 111 3.45 -4.09 2.16
N ALA A 112 2.55 -4.68 2.97
CA ALA A 112 1.11 -4.55 2.79
C ALA A 112 0.66 -3.09 2.98
N ILE A 113 1.05 -2.45 4.09
CA ILE A 113 0.68 -1.07 4.41
C ILE A 113 1.19 -0.11 3.31
N LEU A 114 2.44 -0.26 2.88
CA LEU A 114 3.04 0.61 1.86
C LEU A 114 2.37 0.45 0.50
N ALA A 115 2.07 -0.78 0.06
CA ALA A 115 1.38 -1.03 -1.20
C ALA A 115 0.01 -0.34 -1.24
N VAL A 116 -0.75 -0.41 -0.14
CA VAL A 116 -2.06 0.23 -0.02
C VAL A 116 -1.93 1.75 0.02
N SER A 117 -1.00 2.31 0.80
CA SER A 117 -0.75 3.75 0.86
C SER A 117 -0.43 4.34 -0.51
N ILE A 118 0.48 3.69 -1.27
CA ILE A 118 0.81 4.09 -2.66
C ILE A 118 -0.42 4.01 -3.57
N ALA A 119 -1.22 2.94 -3.46
CA ALA A 119 -2.42 2.78 -4.26
C ALA A 119 -3.46 3.89 -3.99
N CYS A 120 -3.67 4.26 -2.71
CA CYS A 120 -4.54 5.36 -2.32
C CYS A 120 -4.08 6.70 -2.91
N CYS A 121 -2.77 7.02 -2.80
CA CYS A 121 -2.21 8.24 -3.40
C CYS A 121 -2.46 8.31 -4.90
N ARG A 122 -2.27 7.20 -5.60
CA ARG A 122 -2.49 7.13 -7.05
C ARG A 122 -3.97 7.21 -7.41
N ALA A 123 -4.84 6.55 -6.64
CA ALA A 123 -6.28 6.63 -6.85
C ALA A 123 -6.79 8.07 -6.69
N ALA A 124 -6.40 8.74 -5.61
CA ALA A 124 -6.75 10.13 -5.36
C ALA A 124 -6.23 11.07 -6.47
N ALA A 125 -4.97 10.95 -6.85
CA ALA A 125 -4.39 11.76 -7.92
C ALA A 125 -5.12 11.54 -9.27
N THR A 126 -5.44 10.29 -9.61
CA THR A 126 -6.16 9.93 -10.84
C THR A 126 -7.58 10.48 -10.82
N SER A 127 -8.33 10.29 -9.73
CA SER A 127 -9.71 10.81 -9.62
C SER A 127 -9.76 12.35 -9.67
N LEU A 128 -8.75 13.03 -9.11
CA LEU A 128 -8.63 14.49 -9.16
C LEU A 128 -8.08 15.01 -10.50
N ASP A 129 -7.71 14.13 -11.42
CA ASP A 129 -7.09 14.47 -12.72
C ASP A 129 -5.82 15.33 -12.57
N ILE A 130 -4.98 15.01 -11.57
CA ILE A 130 -3.71 15.67 -11.34
C ILE A 130 -2.55 14.67 -11.32
N PRO A 131 -1.35 15.04 -11.76
CA PRO A 131 -0.18 14.17 -11.67
C PRO A 131 0.16 13.81 -10.22
N LEU A 132 0.61 12.57 -9.99
CA LEU A 132 0.94 12.08 -8.65
C LEU A 132 1.95 12.98 -7.92
N TYR A 133 2.97 13.49 -8.62
CA TYR A 133 3.96 14.39 -8.00
C TYR A 133 3.33 15.71 -7.51
N ARG A 134 2.27 16.18 -8.15
CA ARG A 134 1.50 17.34 -7.70
C ARG A 134 0.66 17.04 -6.50
N PHE A 135 0.02 15.87 -6.50
CA PHE A 135 -0.78 15.43 -5.35
C PHE A 135 0.07 15.31 -4.08
N LEU A 136 1.24 14.66 -4.18
CA LEU A 136 2.15 14.46 -3.04
C LEU A 136 2.92 15.72 -2.65
N GLY A 137 3.40 16.49 -3.63
CA GLY A 137 4.24 17.66 -3.39
C GLY A 137 3.48 18.96 -3.15
N GLY A 138 2.17 18.99 -3.42
CA GLY A 138 1.36 20.19 -3.33
C GLY A 138 1.87 21.32 -4.24
N ILE A 139 1.58 22.56 -3.84
CA ILE A 139 1.93 23.77 -4.62
C ILE A 139 3.45 23.90 -4.81
N SER A 140 4.23 23.52 -3.82
CA SER A 140 5.69 23.63 -3.81
C SER A 140 6.43 22.45 -4.46
N GLY A 141 5.71 21.37 -4.80
CA GLY A 141 6.26 20.15 -5.37
C GLY A 141 6.57 20.28 -6.87
N ASN A 142 7.50 21.16 -7.25
CA ASN A 142 7.86 21.45 -8.65
C ASN A 142 9.35 21.25 -8.96
N ARG A 143 10.13 20.72 -8.02
CA ARG A 143 11.55 20.42 -8.21
C ARG A 143 11.78 18.92 -8.12
N MET A 144 12.48 18.38 -9.13
CA MET A 144 12.93 17.01 -9.10
C MET A 144 14.07 16.89 -8.08
N PRO A 145 14.03 15.90 -7.16
CA PRO A 145 15.17 15.65 -6.29
C PRO A 145 16.36 15.16 -7.11
N VAL A 146 17.58 15.49 -6.67
CA VAL A 146 18.85 15.10 -7.31
C VAL A 146 19.40 13.86 -6.62
#